data_2f5e4a801fb18493e37c9766a0a849c5
#
_entry.id   2f5e4a801fb18493e37c9766a0a849c5
#
_cell.length_a   1.000
_cell.length_b   1.000
_cell.length_c   1.000
_cell.angle_alpha   90.00
_cell.angle_beta   90.00
_cell.angle_gamma   90.00
#
_symmetry.space_group_name_H-M   'P 1'
#
loop_
_entity.id
_entity.type
_entity.pdbx_description
1 polymer ?
#
loop_
_entity_poly.entity_id
_entity_poly.type
_entity_poly.pdbx_seq_one_letter_code
_entity_poly.pdbx_strand_id
1 'polypeptide(L)'
;MRGHTVVVKYGGNAMTDDTLRRAFAQDVLTLFRAGVRPVVVHGGGPQIGVHLDRLGLKSAFLQGLRVTTPETMEVVRMVLSGKVQKDLVGLLNEHGPYAVGLSGEDGHTLTAVKRYAEVAGEPVDIGLVGDVARVNTAVVRILLDSGHIPVVSSVGRGEDGQVYNVNADTAAGAMAAALGTRVLVVLTDVPGLYADWPASDQVVDRIGAGELQRLLPSLDGGMGPKMEACLRAVRAGVGVARVLDGRAPHALLDGLAGAVGTGTTIVPDPV
;
A
#
# COMPACT_ATOMS: atom_id res chain seq x y z
N MET A 1 -16.08 -13.50 -5.46
CA MET A 1 -14.70 -13.38 -4.89
C MET A 1 -14.43 -14.35 -3.75
N ARG A 2 -15.41 -15.19 -3.34
CA ARG A 2 -15.25 -16.17 -2.26
C ARG A 2 -14.04 -17.10 -2.54
N GLY A 3 -13.21 -17.35 -1.51
CA GLY A 3 -11.99 -18.15 -1.62
C GLY A 3 -10.77 -17.45 -2.24
N HIS A 4 -10.96 -16.26 -2.85
CA HIS A 4 -9.85 -15.51 -3.47
C HIS A 4 -9.18 -14.58 -2.48
N THR A 5 -7.86 -14.47 -2.62
CA THR A 5 -7.06 -13.48 -1.89
C THR A 5 -7.19 -12.11 -2.56
N VAL A 6 -7.37 -11.07 -1.75
CA VAL A 6 -7.37 -9.66 -2.14
C VAL A 6 -6.34 -8.94 -1.30
N VAL A 7 -5.41 -8.24 -1.94
CA VAL A 7 -4.48 -7.36 -1.23
C VAL A 7 -5.04 -5.94 -1.23
N VAL A 8 -5.11 -5.36 -0.04
CA VAL A 8 -5.60 -3.98 0.15
C VAL A 8 -4.49 -3.15 0.74
N LYS A 9 -4.04 -2.15 0.00
CA LYS A 9 -3.14 -1.12 0.54
C LYS A 9 -3.97 -0.08 1.27
N TYR A 10 -3.64 0.16 2.52
CA TYR A 10 -4.26 1.18 3.36
C TYR A 10 -3.24 2.23 3.80
N GLY A 11 -3.57 3.52 3.62
CA GLY A 11 -2.63 4.60 3.93
C GLY A 11 -3.25 5.98 3.71
N GLY A 12 -2.44 7.01 3.89
CA GLY A 12 -2.85 8.40 3.71
C GLY A 12 -3.68 8.94 4.86
N ASN A 13 -4.40 10.03 4.60
CA ASN A 13 -5.19 10.74 5.61
C ASN A 13 -6.39 9.93 6.12
N ALA A 14 -6.89 8.97 5.36
CA ALA A 14 -7.92 8.03 5.84
C ALA A 14 -7.53 7.29 7.13
N MET A 15 -6.21 7.19 7.40
CA MET A 15 -5.70 6.57 8.64
C MET A 15 -5.73 7.50 9.85
N THR A 16 -6.04 8.78 9.69
CA THR A 16 -6.07 9.78 10.78
C THR A 16 -7.48 10.11 11.24
N ASP A 17 -8.49 9.77 10.45
CA ASP A 17 -9.91 9.94 10.77
C ASP A 17 -10.47 8.64 11.36
N ASP A 18 -11.05 8.74 12.56
CA ASP A 18 -11.54 7.56 13.31
C ASP A 18 -12.76 6.91 12.63
N THR A 19 -13.62 7.71 12.00
CA THR A 19 -14.80 7.23 11.27
C THR A 19 -14.38 6.42 10.04
N LEU A 20 -13.42 6.93 9.27
CA LEU A 20 -12.88 6.24 8.09
C LEU A 20 -12.12 4.97 8.46
N ARG A 21 -11.37 5.00 9.58
CA ARG A 21 -10.67 3.81 10.09
C ARG A 21 -11.65 2.69 10.46
N ARG A 22 -12.76 3.04 11.13
CA ARG A 22 -13.81 2.07 11.49
C ARG A 22 -14.55 1.55 10.27
N ALA A 23 -14.89 2.42 9.32
CA ALA A 23 -15.51 2.01 8.05
C ALA A 23 -14.60 1.04 7.28
N PHE A 24 -13.31 1.34 7.17
CA PHE A 24 -12.33 0.44 6.57
C PHE A 24 -12.27 -0.93 7.27
N ALA A 25 -12.20 -0.94 8.59
CA ALA A 25 -12.17 -2.19 9.35
C ALA A 25 -13.46 -3.02 9.14
N GLN A 26 -14.63 -2.36 9.09
CA GLN A 26 -15.91 -3.01 8.79
C GLN A 26 -15.92 -3.62 7.38
N ASP A 27 -15.38 -2.90 6.38
CA ASP A 27 -15.28 -3.38 5.00
C ASP A 27 -14.42 -4.65 4.92
N VAL A 28 -13.23 -4.62 5.53
CA VAL A 28 -12.32 -5.77 5.56
C VAL A 28 -12.97 -6.97 6.23
N LEU A 29 -13.67 -6.77 7.37
CA LEU A 29 -14.39 -7.82 8.09
C LEU A 29 -15.57 -8.34 7.28
N THR A 30 -16.29 -7.49 6.54
CA THR A 30 -17.38 -7.88 5.64
C THR A 30 -16.87 -8.78 4.53
N LEU A 31 -15.74 -8.42 3.89
CA LEU A 31 -15.09 -9.28 2.90
C LEU A 31 -14.66 -10.61 3.49
N PHE A 32 -14.03 -10.59 4.67
CA PHE A 32 -13.58 -11.80 5.35
C PHE A 32 -14.74 -12.73 5.68
N ARG A 33 -15.84 -12.22 6.25
CA ARG A 33 -17.05 -12.98 6.56
C ARG A 33 -17.77 -13.52 5.32
N ALA A 34 -17.63 -12.83 4.17
CA ALA A 34 -18.12 -13.31 2.88
C ALA A 34 -17.23 -14.42 2.28
N GLY A 35 -16.16 -14.81 2.97
CA GLY A 35 -15.22 -15.85 2.55
C GLY A 35 -14.14 -15.36 1.58
N VAL A 36 -13.94 -14.06 1.43
CA VAL A 36 -12.76 -13.48 0.79
C VAL A 36 -11.57 -13.59 1.74
N ARG A 37 -10.36 -13.66 1.23
CA ARG A 37 -9.12 -13.76 2.02
C ARG A 37 -8.34 -12.43 1.94
N PRO A 38 -8.68 -11.41 2.76
CA PRO A 38 -8.02 -10.12 2.68
C PRO A 38 -6.63 -10.15 3.30
N VAL A 39 -5.68 -9.46 2.67
CA VAL A 39 -4.35 -9.11 3.20
C VAL A 39 -4.27 -7.60 3.21
N VAL A 40 -4.03 -7.00 4.36
CA VAL A 40 -3.89 -5.55 4.49
C VAL A 40 -2.40 -5.22 4.51
N VAL A 41 -1.95 -4.36 3.59
CA VAL A 41 -0.61 -3.76 3.62
C VAL A 41 -0.77 -2.29 3.93
N HIS A 42 -0.09 -1.79 4.95
CA HIS A 42 -0.29 -0.41 5.38
C HIS A 42 1.00 0.41 5.45
N GLY A 43 0.85 1.71 5.23
CA GLY A 43 1.82 2.73 5.55
C GLY A 43 1.47 3.45 6.85
N GLY A 44 1.85 4.73 6.96
CA GLY A 44 1.59 5.57 8.13
C GLY A 44 2.37 6.88 8.07
N GLY A 45 2.49 7.46 6.87
CA GLY A 45 3.24 8.70 6.64
C GLY A 45 2.86 9.85 7.59
N PRO A 46 1.57 10.16 7.78
CA PRO A 46 1.13 11.18 8.72
C PRO A 46 1.55 10.87 10.16
N GLN A 47 1.36 9.63 10.61
CA GLN A 47 1.73 9.21 11.98
C GLN A 47 3.25 9.27 12.20
N ILE A 48 4.05 8.86 11.22
CA ILE A 48 5.51 9.00 11.26
C ILE A 48 5.88 10.49 11.40
N GLY A 49 5.27 11.38 10.60
CA GLY A 49 5.50 12.82 10.68
C GLY A 49 5.27 13.37 12.09
N VAL A 50 4.12 13.09 12.68
CA VAL A 50 3.77 13.51 14.06
C VAL A 50 4.80 13.04 15.09
N HIS A 51 5.33 11.81 14.95
CA HIS A 51 6.32 11.29 15.91
C HIS A 51 7.72 11.88 15.67
N LEU A 52 8.13 12.12 14.41
CA LEU A 52 9.37 12.82 14.10
C LEU A 52 9.35 14.25 14.69
N ASP A 53 8.25 14.98 14.49
CA ASP A 53 8.09 16.33 15.02
C ASP A 53 8.18 16.36 16.56
N ARG A 54 7.56 15.39 17.25
CA ARG A 54 7.65 15.25 18.72
C ARG A 54 9.08 15.00 19.21
N LEU A 55 9.90 14.34 18.41
CA LEU A 55 11.31 14.06 18.70
C LEU A 55 12.26 15.15 18.19
N GLY A 56 11.73 16.24 17.58
CA GLY A 56 12.54 17.30 17.00
C GLY A 56 13.32 16.89 15.75
N LEU A 57 12.94 15.77 15.11
CA LEU A 57 13.57 15.28 13.89
C LEU A 57 12.88 15.87 12.66
N LYS A 58 13.68 16.41 11.73
CA LYS A 58 13.15 16.99 10.48
C LYS A 58 12.74 15.88 9.53
N SER A 59 11.56 16.04 8.92
CA SER A 59 11.06 15.19 7.85
C SER A 59 11.27 15.87 6.50
N ALA A 60 11.93 15.20 5.58
CA ALA A 60 12.11 15.66 4.20
C ALA A 60 11.57 14.61 3.22
N PHE A 61 11.11 15.08 2.06
CA PHE A 61 10.63 14.22 0.98
C PHE A 61 11.34 14.58 -0.32
N LEU A 62 11.62 13.58 -1.11
CA LEU A 62 12.13 13.72 -2.47
C LEU A 62 11.34 12.78 -3.38
N GLN A 63 10.68 13.32 -4.41
CA GLN A 63 9.82 12.57 -5.33
C GLN A 63 8.76 11.69 -4.62
N GLY A 64 8.15 12.22 -3.56
CA GLY A 64 7.14 11.49 -2.78
C GLY A 64 7.70 10.42 -1.84
N LEU A 65 9.02 10.20 -1.83
CA LEU A 65 9.70 9.29 -0.91
C LEU A 65 10.26 10.07 0.29
N ARG A 66 10.07 9.54 1.50
CA ARG A 66 10.62 10.15 2.73
C ARG A 66 12.12 9.89 2.80
N VAL A 67 12.93 10.93 2.83
CA VAL A 67 14.35 10.81 3.17
C VAL A 67 14.46 10.19 4.56
N THR A 68 15.14 9.05 4.67
CA THR A 68 15.11 8.21 5.87
C THR A 68 16.53 8.01 6.40
N THR A 69 16.94 8.87 7.34
CA THR A 69 18.20 8.69 8.08
C THR A 69 18.09 7.48 9.02
N PRO A 70 19.20 6.97 9.62
CA PRO A 70 19.14 5.92 10.62
C PRO A 70 18.19 6.23 11.77
N GLU A 71 18.21 7.46 12.31
CA GLU A 71 17.33 7.90 13.39
C GLU A 71 15.87 7.97 12.94
N THR A 72 15.64 8.44 11.71
CA THR A 72 14.30 8.43 11.10
C THR A 72 13.78 7.00 10.93
N MET A 73 14.66 6.05 10.56
CA MET A 73 14.28 4.64 10.38
C MET A 73 13.84 3.97 11.69
N GLU A 74 14.48 4.30 12.80
CA GLU A 74 14.04 3.82 14.12
C GLU A 74 12.60 4.27 14.41
N VAL A 75 12.29 5.54 14.16
CA VAL A 75 10.93 6.09 14.34
C VAL A 75 9.95 5.42 13.37
N VAL A 76 10.31 5.28 12.10
CA VAL A 76 9.48 4.60 11.08
C VAL A 76 9.13 3.19 11.55
N ARG A 77 10.12 2.41 11.97
CA ARG A 77 9.94 1.03 12.44
C ARG A 77 9.02 0.95 13.66
N MET A 78 9.26 1.79 14.69
CA MET A 78 8.41 1.85 15.89
C MET A 78 6.97 2.25 15.55
N VAL A 79 6.79 3.28 14.73
CA VAL A 79 5.46 3.83 14.40
C VAL A 79 4.68 2.86 13.53
N LEU A 80 5.28 2.34 12.47
CA LEU A 80 4.57 1.44 11.56
C LEU A 80 4.24 0.11 12.24
N SER A 81 5.20 -0.58 12.84
CA SER A 81 5.01 -1.93 13.39
C SER A 81 4.45 -1.94 14.81
N GLY A 82 4.72 -0.89 15.60
CA GLY A 82 4.26 -0.80 16.98
C GLY A 82 2.93 -0.08 17.15
N LYS A 83 2.76 1.10 16.51
CA LYS A 83 1.56 1.92 16.70
C LYS A 83 0.51 1.65 15.61
N VAL A 84 0.79 2.01 14.36
CA VAL A 84 -0.21 2.00 13.28
C VAL A 84 -0.75 0.60 13.07
N GLN A 85 0.12 -0.38 13.00
CA GLN A 85 -0.28 -1.78 12.83
C GLN A 85 -1.15 -2.27 13.99
N LYS A 86 -0.77 -1.97 15.24
CA LYS A 86 -1.52 -2.44 16.42
C LYS A 86 -2.87 -1.76 16.55
N ASP A 87 -2.97 -0.49 16.16
CA ASP A 87 -4.25 0.21 16.07
C ASP A 87 -5.19 -0.47 15.04
N LEU A 88 -4.68 -0.83 13.85
CA LEU A 88 -5.46 -1.55 12.84
C LEU A 88 -5.86 -2.95 13.28
N VAL A 89 -4.92 -3.71 13.82
CA VAL A 89 -5.19 -5.06 14.36
C VAL A 89 -6.23 -4.98 15.48
N GLY A 90 -6.14 -3.98 16.35
CA GLY A 90 -7.12 -3.75 17.42
C GLY A 90 -8.52 -3.55 16.86
N LEU A 91 -8.70 -2.65 15.88
CA LEU A 91 -9.98 -2.39 15.23
C LEU A 91 -10.57 -3.64 14.55
N LEU A 92 -9.74 -4.39 13.82
CA LEU A 92 -10.17 -5.63 13.17
C LEU A 92 -10.53 -6.73 14.18
N ASN A 93 -9.94 -6.69 15.38
CA ASN A 93 -10.18 -7.68 16.44
C ASN A 93 -11.25 -7.26 17.45
N GLU A 94 -11.89 -6.10 17.30
CA GLU A 94 -13.01 -5.70 18.17
C GLU A 94 -14.18 -6.72 18.16
N HIS A 95 -14.31 -7.50 17.08
CA HIS A 95 -15.39 -8.46 16.89
C HIS A 95 -14.95 -9.93 16.84
N GLY A 96 -13.71 -10.22 17.22
CA GLY A 96 -13.13 -11.58 17.26
C GLY A 96 -11.66 -11.60 16.88
N PRO A 97 -10.93 -12.69 17.13
CA PRO A 97 -9.48 -12.79 16.93
C PRO A 97 -9.15 -13.04 15.44
N TYR A 98 -9.47 -12.09 14.56
CA TYR A 98 -9.36 -12.26 13.11
C TYR A 98 -8.03 -11.81 12.54
N ALA A 99 -7.43 -10.72 13.07
CA ALA A 99 -6.28 -10.09 12.46
C ALA A 99 -4.97 -10.37 13.21
N VAL A 100 -3.91 -10.59 12.46
CA VAL A 100 -2.54 -10.75 12.97
C VAL A 100 -1.62 -9.77 12.25
N GLY A 101 -0.89 -8.95 13.06
CA GLY A 101 0.08 -8.00 12.54
C GLY A 101 1.46 -8.62 12.39
N LEU A 102 2.12 -8.35 11.25
CA LEU A 102 3.52 -8.63 10.98
C LEU A 102 4.16 -7.48 10.21
N SER A 103 5.46 -7.30 10.41
CA SER A 103 6.24 -6.40 9.55
C SER A 103 6.76 -7.17 8.34
N GLY A 104 7.21 -6.47 7.32
CA GLY A 104 7.91 -7.13 6.22
C GLY A 104 9.22 -7.82 6.65
N GLU A 105 9.77 -7.49 7.83
CA GLU A 105 10.94 -8.16 8.39
C GLU A 105 10.62 -9.58 8.90
N ASP A 106 9.39 -9.78 9.43
CA ASP A 106 8.97 -11.04 10.02
C ASP A 106 8.95 -12.16 8.97
N GLY A 107 9.66 -13.26 9.23
CA GLY A 107 9.79 -14.34 8.28
C GLY A 107 10.43 -13.95 6.94
N HIS A 108 11.17 -12.83 6.88
CA HIS A 108 11.67 -12.24 5.63
C HIS A 108 10.55 -12.05 4.59
N THR A 109 9.38 -11.61 5.06
CA THR A 109 8.20 -11.40 4.21
C THR A 109 8.49 -10.38 3.09
N LEU A 110 9.25 -9.31 3.38
CA LEU A 110 9.74 -8.36 2.38
C LEU A 110 11.26 -8.27 2.43
N THR A 111 11.95 -8.78 1.42
CA THR A 111 13.37 -8.52 1.20
C THR A 111 13.50 -7.22 0.42
N ALA A 112 14.19 -6.25 1.00
CA ALA A 112 14.37 -4.93 0.42
C ALA A 112 15.77 -4.76 -0.21
N VAL A 113 15.87 -3.87 -1.19
CA VAL A 113 17.13 -3.34 -1.72
C VAL A 113 17.10 -1.82 -1.61
N LYS A 114 18.26 -1.20 -1.43
CA LYS A 114 18.37 0.25 -1.34
C LYS A 114 17.78 0.91 -2.58
N ARG A 115 16.94 1.94 -2.38
CA ARG A 115 16.37 2.76 -3.44
C ARG A 115 16.99 4.15 -3.41
N TYR A 116 17.30 4.67 -4.59
CA TYR A 116 17.71 6.04 -4.82
C TYR A 116 16.55 6.83 -5.43
N ALA A 117 16.48 8.13 -5.16
CA ALA A 117 15.66 9.04 -5.94
C ALA A 117 16.43 9.44 -7.21
N GLU A 118 15.72 9.86 -8.25
CA GLU A 118 16.33 10.34 -9.49
C GLU A 118 16.05 11.83 -9.65
N VAL A 119 17.08 12.67 -9.65
CA VAL A 119 16.95 14.11 -9.82
C VAL A 119 17.79 14.54 -11.04
N ALA A 120 17.15 15.10 -12.03
CA ALA A 120 17.78 15.50 -13.29
C ALA A 120 18.58 14.37 -13.99
N GLY A 121 18.12 13.13 -13.86
CA GLY A 121 18.76 11.94 -14.43
C GLY A 121 19.89 11.34 -13.56
N GLU A 122 20.18 11.94 -12.41
CA GLU A 122 21.21 11.46 -11.49
C GLU A 122 20.61 10.80 -10.24
N PRO A 123 21.19 9.66 -9.76
CA PRO A 123 20.72 8.99 -8.56
C PRO A 123 21.12 9.77 -7.30
N VAL A 124 20.15 10.09 -6.46
CA VAL A 124 20.35 10.78 -5.18
C VAL A 124 20.08 9.82 -4.03
N ASP A 125 21.03 9.73 -3.10
CA ASP A 125 20.88 8.94 -1.88
C ASP A 125 19.85 9.58 -0.94
N ILE A 126 18.81 8.84 -0.62
CA ILE A 126 17.72 9.24 0.29
C ILE A 126 17.71 8.43 1.59
N GLY A 127 18.86 7.84 1.93
CA GLY A 127 19.07 7.07 3.16
C GLY A 127 18.51 5.66 3.12
N LEU A 128 17.90 5.24 4.20
CA LEU A 128 17.35 3.88 4.38
C LEU A 128 15.95 3.74 3.75
N VAL A 129 15.85 4.08 2.48
CA VAL A 129 14.65 3.85 1.66
C VAL A 129 14.89 2.61 0.79
N GLY A 130 13.91 1.70 0.76
CA GLY A 130 14.01 0.46 0.01
C GLY A 130 12.93 0.30 -1.06
N ASP A 131 13.30 -0.47 -2.10
CA ASP A 131 12.36 -1.10 -3.01
C ASP A 131 12.26 -2.60 -2.65
N VAL A 132 11.18 -3.27 -3.09
CA VAL A 132 10.98 -4.69 -2.83
C VAL A 132 11.72 -5.52 -3.87
N ALA A 133 12.72 -6.27 -3.44
CA ALA A 133 13.45 -7.21 -4.29
C ALA A 133 12.76 -8.58 -4.37
N ARG A 134 12.22 -9.04 -3.23
CA ARG A 134 11.56 -10.35 -3.13
C ARG A 134 10.51 -10.34 -2.03
N VAL A 135 9.44 -11.12 -2.24
CA VAL A 135 8.40 -11.38 -1.24
C VAL A 135 8.40 -12.87 -0.90
N ASN A 136 8.55 -13.18 0.39
CA ASN A 136 8.30 -14.52 0.93
C ASN A 136 6.87 -14.58 1.49
N THR A 137 6.00 -15.30 0.80
CA THR A 137 4.58 -15.37 1.18
C THR A 137 4.28 -16.44 2.24
N ALA A 138 5.27 -17.20 2.72
CA ALA A 138 5.05 -18.37 3.57
C ALA A 138 4.22 -18.04 4.84
N VAL A 139 4.65 -17.04 5.62
CA VAL A 139 3.95 -16.64 6.86
C VAL A 139 2.57 -16.09 6.55
N VAL A 140 2.44 -15.27 5.50
CA VAL A 140 1.15 -14.71 5.06
C VAL A 140 0.17 -15.82 4.68
N ARG A 141 0.63 -16.84 3.92
CA ARG A 141 -0.20 -18.00 3.55
C ARG A 141 -0.62 -18.81 4.78
N ILE A 142 0.28 -19.08 5.72
CA ILE A 142 -0.05 -19.77 6.99
C ILE A 142 -1.18 -19.05 7.72
N LEU A 143 -1.10 -17.72 7.85
CA LEU A 143 -2.14 -16.93 8.50
C LEU A 143 -3.48 -17.00 7.74
N LEU A 144 -3.45 -16.86 6.42
CA LEU A 144 -4.63 -16.98 5.57
C LEU A 144 -5.27 -18.37 5.66
N ASP A 145 -4.47 -19.43 5.67
CA ASP A 145 -4.95 -20.83 5.74
C ASP A 145 -5.48 -21.17 7.13
N SER A 146 -4.99 -20.48 8.17
CA SER A 146 -5.50 -20.57 9.55
C SER A 146 -6.71 -19.67 9.80
N GLY A 147 -7.27 -19.03 8.77
CA GLY A 147 -8.46 -18.19 8.90
C GLY A 147 -8.19 -16.82 9.55
N HIS A 148 -7.02 -16.25 9.33
CA HIS A 148 -6.66 -14.92 9.84
C HIS A 148 -6.50 -13.91 8.71
N ILE A 149 -6.57 -12.62 9.07
CA ILE A 149 -6.32 -11.46 8.23
C ILE A 149 -4.89 -10.97 8.51
N PRO A 150 -3.90 -11.19 7.60
CA PRO A 150 -2.57 -10.62 7.77
C PRO A 150 -2.60 -9.10 7.60
N VAL A 151 -2.00 -8.37 8.55
CA VAL A 151 -1.82 -6.91 8.52
C VAL A 151 -0.34 -6.62 8.48
N VAL A 152 0.18 -6.20 7.32
CA VAL A 152 1.62 -6.11 7.04
C VAL A 152 2.05 -4.65 7.01
N SER A 153 3.00 -4.26 7.86
CA SER A 153 3.64 -2.95 7.78
C SER A 153 4.75 -2.93 6.73
N SER A 154 4.88 -1.80 6.02
CA SER A 154 5.80 -1.63 4.90
C SER A 154 7.26 -1.35 5.34
N VAL A 155 7.79 -2.20 6.22
CA VAL A 155 9.20 -2.22 6.64
C VAL A 155 9.82 -3.50 6.11
N GLY A 156 10.94 -3.41 5.41
CA GLY A 156 11.64 -4.57 4.85
C GLY A 156 13.08 -4.67 5.34
N ARG A 157 13.69 -5.85 5.27
CA ARG A 157 15.10 -6.06 5.57
C ARG A 157 15.85 -6.44 4.32
N GLY A 158 17.00 -5.81 4.07
CA GLY A 158 17.91 -6.13 2.98
C GLY A 158 18.79 -7.32 3.30
N GLU A 159 19.35 -7.94 2.25
CA GLU A 159 20.38 -8.98 2.39
C GLU A 159 21.70 -8.43 2.98
N ASP A 160 21.88 -7.11 2.92
CA ASP A 160 22.94 -6.35 3.59
C ASP A 160 22.73 -6.18 5.10
N GLY A 161 21.63 -6.73 5.65
CA GLY A 161 21.26 -6.65 7.05
C GLY A 161 20.59 -5.34 7.45
N GLN A 162 20.50 -4.34 6.56
CA GLN A 162 19.85 -3.05 6.85
C GLN A 162 18.33 -3.20 6.85
N VAL A 163 17.68 -2.34 7.65
CA VAL A 163 16.22 -2.20 7.65
C VAL A 163 15.84 -1.00 6.81
N TYR A 164 14.87 -1.17 5.94
CA TYR A 164 14.45 -0.16 4.98
C TYR A 164 13.00 0.25 5.16
N ASN A 165 12.76 1.56 5.04
CA ASN A 165 11.44 2.13 4.86
C ASN A 165 11.00 1.89 3.41
N VAL A 166 10.00 1.03 3.22
CA VAL A 166 9.47 0.67 1.90
C VAL A 166 8.17 1.45 1.65
N ASN A 167 7.99 1.94 0.43
CA ASN A 167 6.72 2.55 0.05
C ASN A 167 5.59 1.50 0.13
N ALA A 168 4.49 1.85 0.81
CA ALA A 168 3.41 0.90 1.06
C ALA A 168 2.65 0.48 -0.21
N ASP A 169 2.56 1.34 -1.23
CA ASP A 169 1.97 1.00 -2.53
C ASP A 169 2.84 -0.05 -3.23
N THR A 170 4.17 0.16 -3.23
CA THR A 170 5.16 -0.79 -3.77
C THR A 170 5.11 -2.13 -3.02
N ALA A 171 5.07 -2.11 -1.69
CA ALA A 171 4.98 -3.32 -0.87
C ALA A 171 3.69 -4.09 -1.15
N ALA A 172 2.55 -3.40 -1.27
CA ALA A 172 1.26 -4.02 -1.57
C ALA A 172 1.22 -4.62 -2.98
N GLY A 173 1.75 -3.91 -3.97
CA GLY A 173 1.86 -4.41 -5.35
C GLY A 173 2.71 -5.67 -5.45
N ALA A 174 3.89 -5.68 -4.81
CA ALA A 174 4.77 -6.83 -4.76
C ALA A 174 4.13 -8.02 -4.02
N MET A 175 3.45 -7.76 -2.90
CA MET A 175 2.70 -8.78 -2.14
C MET A 175 1.58 -9.38 -2.99
N ALA A 176 0.81 -8.55 -3.70
CA ALA A 176 -0.28 -8.99 -4.57
C ALA A 176 0.23 -9.91 -5.69
N ALA A 177 1.32 -9.53 -6.33
CA ALA A 177 1.97 -10.32 -7.37
C ALA A 177 2.47 -11.67 -6.83
N ALA A 178 3.20 -11.67 -5.70
CA ALA A 178 3.76 -12.89 -5.11
C ALA A 178 2.69 -13.87 -4.58
N LEU A 179 1.55 -13.35 -4.13
CA LEU A 179 0.40 -14.18 -3.73
C LEU A 179 -0.42 -14.68 -4.92
N GLY A 180 -0.20 -14.15 -6.13
CA GLY A 180 -0.99 -14.46 -7.32
C GLY A 180 -2.43 -13.97 -7.19
N THR A 181 -2.65 -12.78 -6.64
CA THR A 181 -3.99 -12.27 -6.39
C THR A 181 -4.68 -11.81 -7.66
N ARG A 182 -6.01 -11.95 -7.70
CA ARG A 182 -6.81 -11.41 -8.81
C ARG A 182 -6.97 -9.89 -8.72
N VAL A 183 -6.95 -9.34 -7.51
CA VAL A 183 -7.25 -7.92 -7.26
C VAL A 183 -6.27 -7.34 -6.25
N LEU A 184 -5.68 -6.22 -6.62
CA LEU A 184 -5.02 -5.28 -5.73
C LEU A 184 -5.91 -4.05 -5.57
N VAL A 185 -6.17 -3.62 -4.35
CA VAL A 185 -6.85 -2.35 -4.06
C VAL A 185 -5.88 -1.40 -3.41
N VAL A 186 -5.79 -0.17 -3.90
CA VAL A 186 -4.98 0.90 -3.33
C VAL A 186 -5.89 2.04 -2.90
N LEU A 187 -6.08 2.19 -1.60
CA LEU A 187 -6.81 3.33 -1.03
C LEU A 187 -5.87 4.54 -0.96
N THR A 188 -6.36 5.70 -1.41
CA THR A 188 -5.60 6.95 -1.53
C THR A 188 -6.44 8.16 -1.11
N ASP A 189 -5.84 9.35 -1.11
CA ASP A 189 -6.47 10.61 -0.68
C ASP A 189 -7.04 11.41 -1.85
N VAL A 190 -7.23 10.79 -3.01
CA VAL A 190 -7.80 11.41 -4.20
C VAL A 190 -8.78 10.46 -4.87
N PRO A 191 -9.77 10.94 -5.64
CA PRO A 191 -10.78 10.10 -6.30
C PRO A 191 -10.22 9.02 -7.22
N GLY A 192 -9.06 9.24 -7.82
CA GLY A 192 -8.43 8.33 -8.78
C GLY A 192 -7.35 9.02 -9.60
N LEU A 193 -6.99 8.45 -10.75
CA LEU A 193 -6.11 9.06 -11.74
C LEU A 193 -6.90 10.09 -12.54
N TYR A 194 -6.45 11.33 -12.57
CA TYR A 194 -7.03 12.37 -13.41
C TYR A 194 -6.52 12.28 -14.85
N ALA A 195 -7.39 12.54 -15.82
CA ALA A 195 -7.06 12.45 -17.24
C ALA A 195 -6.03 13.52 -17.66
N ASP A 196 -6.15 14.72 -17.11
CA ASP A 196 -5.32 15.88 -17.47
C ASP A 196 -5.23 16.87 -16.28
N TRP A 197 -4.52 16.50 -15.22
CA TRP A 197 -4.35 17.35 -14.06
C TRP A 197 -3.24 18.40 -14.29
N PRO A 198 -3.44 19.70 -13.94
CA PRO A 198 -4.59 20.29 -13.25
C PRO A 198 -5.70 20.85 -14.19
N ALA A 199 -5.59 20.64 -15.48
CA ALA A 199 -6.55 21.20 -16.46
C ALA A 199 -7.95 20.56 -16.38
N SER A 200 -8.04 19.31 -15.88
CA SER A 200 -9.31 18.59 -15.69
C SER A 200 -9.29 17.80 -14.38
N ASP A 201 -10.44 17.73 -13.72
CA ASP A 201 -10.73 16.89 -12.56
C ASP A 201 -11.43 15.57 -12.93
N GLN A 202 -11.55 15.30 -14.24
CA GLN A 202 -12.15 14.06 -14.74
C GLN A 202 -11.28 12.87 -14.38
N VAL A 203 -11.84 11.92 -13.62
CA VAL A 203 -11.18 10.68 -13.22
C VAL A 203 -11.23 9.69 -14.38
N VAL A 204 -10.11 9.04 -14.64
CA VAL A 204 -10.00 7.93 -15.59
C VAL A 204 -10.57 6.67 -14.96
N ASP A 205 -11.73 6.21 -15.38
CA ASP A 205 -12.38 5.01 -14.82
C ASP A 205 -11.56 3.73 -15.08
N ARG A 206 -10.92 3.63 -16.26
CA ARG A 206 -10.18 2.44 -16.68
C ARG A 206 -9.03 2.80 -17.61
N ILE A 207 -7.86 2.18 -17.36
CA ILE A 207 -6.65 2.36 -18.18
C ILE A 207 -5.93 1.03 -18.38
N GLY A 208 -5.40 0.79 -19.58
CA GLY A 208 -4.54 -0.34 -19.88
C GLY A 208 -3.11 -0.15 -19.37
N ALA A 209 -2.40 -1.26 -19.09
CA ALA A 209 -1.03 -1.22 -18.59
C ALA A 209 -0.07 -0.48 -19.56
N GLY A 210 -0.20 -0.67 -20.86
CA GLY A 210 0.63 0.02 -21.87
C GLY A 210 0.34 1.52 -21.96
N GLU A 211 -0.91 1.93 -21.81
CA GLU A 211 -1.30 3.33 -21.76
C GLU A 211 -0.79 4.00 -20.50
N LEU A 212 -0.98 3.35 -19.33
CA LEU A 212 -0.47 3.86 -18.07
C LEU A 212 1.05 4.02 -18.09
N GLN A 213 1.79 3.08 -18.72
CA GLN A 213 3.24 3.21 -18.87
C GLN A 213 3.65 4.49 -19.61
N ARG A 214 2.92 4.86 -20.66
CA ARG A 214 3.21 6.10 -21.41
C ARG A 214 2.90 7.35 -20.59
N LEU A 215 1.90 7.26 -19.70
CA LEU A 215 1.47 8.37 -18.86
C LEU A 215 2.38 8.59 -17.64
N LEU A 216 3.01 7.53 -17.10
CA LEU A 216 3.81 7.60 -15.86
C LEU A 216 4.80 8.77 -15.79
N PRO A 217 5.58 9.10 -16.87
CA PRO A 217 6.57 10.20 -16.78
C PRO A 217 5.96 11.59 -16.56
N SER A 218 4.66 11.76 -16.86
CA SER A 218 3.93 13.02 -16.68
C SER A 218 3.20 13.11 -15.33
N LEU A 219 3.22 12.05 -14.52
CA LEU A 219 2.54 12.03 -13.22
C LEU A 219 3.41 12.60 -12.12
N ASP A 220 2.93 13.67 -11.51
CA ASP A 220 3.62 14.36 -10.41
C ASP A 220 3.26 13.82 -9.01
N GLY A 221 4.12 14.13 -8.04
CA GLY A 221 3.88 13.95 -6.61
C GLY A 221 3.62 12.51 -6.19
N GLY A 222 2.64 12.30 -5.33
CA GLY A 222 2.31 10.98 -4.79
C GLY A 222 1.57 10.05 -5.74
N MET A 223 1.08 10.54 -6.91
CA MET A 223 0.37 9.71 -7.88
C MET A 223 1.31 8.82 -8.68
N GLY A 224 2.47 9.33 -9.09
CA GLY A 224 3.47 8.57 -9.86
C GLY A 224 3.85 7.24 -9.21
N PRO A 225 4.41 7.23 -7.97
CA PRO A 225 4.77 5.99 -7.28
C PRO A 225 3.61 5.00 -7.10
N LYS A 226 2.40 5.52 -6.92
CA LYS A 226 1.17 4.72 -6.75
C LYS A 226 0.78 4.01 -8.05
N MET A 227 0.76 4.74 -9.15
CA MET A 227 0.46 4.18 -10.47
C MET A 227 1.56 3.24 -10.95
N GLU A 228 2.83 3.53 -10.64
CA GLU A 228 3.96 2.63 -10.88
C GLU A 228 3.75 1.29 -10.15
N ALA A 229 3.40 1.32 -8.86
CA ALA A 229 3.15 0.12 -8.08
C ALA A 229 1.99 -0.73 -8.66
N CYS A 230 0.90 -0.08 -9.07
CA CYS A 230 -0.22 -0.75 -9.73
C CYS A 230 0.18 -1.37 -11.07
N LEU A 231 0.93 -0.63 -11.91
CA LEU A 231 1.43 -1.11 -13.19
C LEU A 231 2.35 -2.32 -13.02
N ARG A 232 3.31 -2.24 -12.09
CA ARG A 232 4.23 -3.35 -11.77
C ARG A 232 3.46 -4.60 -11.33
N ALA A 233 2.43 -4.44 -10.48
CA ALA A 233 1.59 -5.53 -10.01
C ALA A 233 0.81 -6.20 -11.15
N VAL A 234 0.16 -5.42 -12.00
CA VAL A 234 -0.62 -5.94 -13.16
C VAL A 234 0.29 -6.67 -14.14
N ARG A 235 1.47 -6.12 -14.45
CA ARG A 235 2.47 -6.78 -15.31
C ARG A 235 3.05 -8.06 -14.71
N ALA A 236 3.10 -8.15 -13.40
CA ALA A 236 3.51 -9.36 -12.68
C ALA A 236 2.38 -10.39 -12.52
N GLY A 237 1.23 -10.20 -13.18
CA GLY A 237 0.14 -11.17 -13.25
C GLY A 237 -1.05 -10.92 -12.32
N VAL A 238 -1.09 -9.80 -11.59
CA VAL A 238 -2.30 -9.39 -10.86
C VAL A 238 -3.38 -9.06 -11.90
N GLY A 239 -4.57 -9.67 -11.77
CA GLY A 239 -5.62 -9.54 -12.77
C GLY A 239 -6.12 -8.11 -12.96
N VAL A 240 -6.21 -7.34 -11.86
CA VAL A 240 -6.62 -5.93 -11.87
C VAL A 240 -6.08 -5.20 -10.65
N ALA A 241 -5.65 -3.94 -10.82
CA ALA A 241 -5.40 -3.04 -9.72
C ALA A 241 -6.45 -1.91 -9.71
N ARG A 242 -6.95 -1.55 -8.53
CA ARG A 242 -7.94 -0.48 -8.35
C ARG A 242 -7.42 0.58 -7.40
N VAL A 243 -7.46 1.82 -7.84
CA VAL A 243 -7.12 2.99 -7.01
C VAL A 243 -8.41 3.69 -6.64
N LEU A 244 -8.71 3.76 -5.35
CA LEU A 244 -9.98 4.22 -4.80
C LEU A 244 -9.77 5.36 -3.80
N ASP A 245 -10.75 6.25 -3.67
CA ASP A 245 -10.74 7.32 -2.68
C ASP A 245 -11.00 6.77 -1.28
N GLY A 246 -9.95 6.60 -0.49
CA GLY A 246 -10.04 6.13 0.89
C GLY A 246 -10.70 7.12 1.86
N ARG A 247 -11.02 8.35 1.43
CA ARG A 247 -11.75 9.34 2.23
C ARG A 247 -13.27 9.12 2.17
N ALA A 248 -13.75 8.30 1.25
CA ALA A 248 -15.16 7.91 1.21
C ALA A 248 -15.38 6.71 2.15
N PRO A 249 -16.36 6.76 3.07
CA PRO A 249 -16.75 5.59 3.86
C PRO A 249 -17.14 4.43 2.93
N HIS A 250 -16.74 3.21 3.29
CA HIS A 250 -17.05 1.99 2.54
C HIS A 250 -16.49 1.92 1.10
N ALA A 251 -15.51 2.77 0.76
CA ALA A 251 -14.87 2.80 -0.56
C ALA A 251 -14.34 1.43 -1.02
N LEU A 252 -13.88 0.60 -0.08
CA LEU A 252 -13.37 -0.74 -0.40
C LEU A 252 -14.48 -1.66 -0.94
N LEU A 253 -15.64 -1.68 -0.33
CA LEU A 253 -16.78 -2.51 -0.76
C LEU A 253 -17.36 -2.00 -2.08
N ASP A 254 -17.59 -0.68 -2.18
CA ASP A 254 -18.14 -0.04 -3.37
C ASP A 254 -17.22 -0.25 -4.58
N GLY A 255 -15.93 -0.05 -4.36
CA GLY A 255 -14.92 -0.31 -5.38
C GLY A 255 -14.90 -1.76 -5.83
N LEU A 256 -14.94 -2.73 -4.94
CA LEU A 256 -14.95 -4.16 -5.29
C LEU A 256 -16.27 -4.62 -5.91
N ALA A 257 -17.40 -3.98 -5.61
CA ALA A 257 -18.68 -4.21 -6.25
C ALA A 257 -18.73 -3.69 -7.70
N GLY A 258 -17.77 -2.86 -8.11
CA GLY A 258 -17.70 -2.32 -9.46
C GLY A 258 -18.65 -1.14 -9.69
N ALA A 259 -18.99 -0.39 -8.63
CA ALA A 259 -19.78 0.82 -8.77
C ALA A 259 -19.10 1.81 -9.74
N VAL A 260 -19.87 2.41 -10.62
CA VAL A 260 -19.38 3.37 -11.63
C VAL A 260 -18.89 4.63 -10.92
N GLY A 261 -17.75 5.18 -11.38
CA GLY A 261 -17.18 6.40 -10.82
C GLY A 261 -16.43 6.22 -9.50
N THR A 262 -16.16 4.98 -9.08
CA THR A 262 -15.39 4.67 -7.87
C THR A 262 -13.91 4.46 -8.17
N GLY A 263 -13.21 5.53 -8.60
CA GLY A 263 -11.75 5.47 -8.78
C GLY A 263 -11.29 4.97 -10.15
N THR A 264 -10.03 4.55 -10.23
CA THR A 264 -9.38 4.11 -11.47
C THR A 264 -9.08 2.61 -11.42
N THR A 265 -9.40 1.93 -12.50
CA THR A 265 -9.11 0.50 -12.69
C THR A 265 -7.99 0.33 -13.71
N ILE A 266 -6.87 -0.27 -13.30
CA ILE A 266 -5.74 -0.62 -14.15
C ILE A 266 -5.86 -2.09 -14.53
N VAL A 267 -5.79 -2.38 -15.82
CA VAL A 267 -5.96 -3.73 -16.37
C VAL A 267 -4.77 -4.14 -17.25
N PRO A 268 -4.51 -5.45 -17.41
CA PRO A 268 -3.58 -5.92 -18.44
C PRO A 268 -3.98 -5.42 -19.82
N ASP A 269 -2.99 -5.26 -20.69
CA ASP A 269 -3.28 -5.01 -22.10
C ASP A 269 -4.01 -6.22 -22.72
N PRO A 270 -4.90 -6.01 -23.67
CA PRO A 270 -5.50 -7.12 -24.40
C PRO A 270 -4.41 -7.94 -25.10
N VAL A 271 -4.54 -9.27 -25.05
CA VAL A 271 -3.65 -10.21 -25.74
C VAL A 271 -3.88 -10.15 -27.23
#